data_76c852bfb6b227cfb8d304b57af48468
#
_entry.id   76c852bfb6b227cfb8d304b57af48468
#
_cell.length_a   1.000
_cell.length_b   1.000
_cell.length_c   1.000
_cell.angle_alpha   90.00
_cell.angle_beta   90.00
_cell.angle_gamma   90.00
#
_symmetry.space_group_name_H-M   'P 1'
#
loop_
_entity.id
_entity.type
_entity.pdbx_description
1 polymer ?
#
loop_
_entity_poly.entity_id
_entity_poly.type
_entity_poly.pdbx_seq_one_letter_code
_entity_poly.pdbx_strand_id
1 'polypeptide(L)'
;MKSIKFKDLLDSVACLSLKQRRLLEQALQETTSTGEALDVANDRAIRAHICPNCQSTSAWRWGFKSGVQRFRCKDCGRTYNALTGTPLARLKRRDAWLSYSEAMIKGLSIRLSAQAAGLDNNTAFRWRHRMLTAPSTVRDTEMDGIVEADETYFLESFKGSRELPRPARKRGGKATKRGLSKEQIPVLVVRDRRGKHFDQVL
;
A
#
# COMPACT_ATOMS: atom_id res chain seq x y z
N MET A 1 -0.17 12.55 30.60
CA MET A 1 -0.34 13.83 29.86
C MET A 1 -1.59 14.52 30.40
N LYS A 2 -1.49 15.77 30.91
CA LYS A 2 -2.67 16.56 31.31
C LYS A 2 -3.50 16.88 30.07
N SER A 3 -4.80 16.60 30.09
CA SER A 3 -5.74 16.96 29.04
C SER A 3 -5.79 18.49 28.93
N ILE A 4 -5.27 19.04 27.84
CA ILE A 4 -5.45 20.46 27.50
C ILE A 4 -6.92 20.62 27.12
N LYS A 5 -7.61 21.58 27.74
CA LYS A 5 -8.99 21.88 27.36
C LYS A 5 -8.99 22.45 25.94
N PHE A 6 -9.93 22.03 25.10
CA PHE A 6 -10.01 22.46 23.71
C PHE A 6 -10.06 23.99 23.55
N LYS A 7 -10.70 24.67 24.50
CA LYS A 7 -10.75 26.14 24.55
C LYS A 7 -9.35 26.76 24.69
N ASP A 8 -8.52 26.24 25.60
CA ASP A 8 -7.13 26.73 25.80
C ASP A 8 -6.27 26.52 24.55
N LEU A 9 -6.54 25.45 23.80
CA LEU A 9 -5.89 25.21 22.51
C LEU A 9 -6.31 26.25 21.46
N LEU A 10 -7.61 26.56 21.34
CA LEU A 10 -8.11 27.57 20.40
C LEU A 10 -7.54 28.96 20.72
N ASP A 11 -7.48 29.33 22.00
CA ASP A 11 -6.93 30.62 22.43
C ASP A 11 -5.42 30.72 22.10
N SER A 12 -4.69 29.61 22.19
CA SER A 12 -3.28 29.54 21.78
C SER A 12 -3.05 29.70 20.28
N VAL A 13 -3.99 29.26 19.43
CA VAL A 13 -3.90 29.41 17.96
C VAL A 13 -3.88 30.88 17.54
N ALA A 14 -4.57 31.75 18.27
CA ALA A 14 -4.58 33.19 18.00
C ALA A 14 -3.19 33.85 18.13
N CYS A 15 -2.34 33.31 18.99
CA CYS A 15 -0.98 33.80 19.26
C CYS A 15 0.07 33.28 18.26
N LEU A 16 -0.29 32.35 17.33
CA LEU A 16 0.66 31.77 16.40
C LEU A 16 1.00 32.74 15.25
N SER A 17 2.27 32.74 14.84
CA SER A 17 2.72 33.44 13.64
C SER A 17 2.11 32.82 12.37
N LEU A 18 2.09 33.58 11.27
CA LEU A 18 1.58 33.11 9.96
C LEU A 18 2.25 31.79 9.51
N LYS A 19 3.55 31.66 9.74
CA LYS A 19 4.29 30.42 9.42
C LYS A 19 3.84 29.24 10.27
N GLN A 20 3.63 29.44 11.55
CA GLN A 20 3.14 28.40 12.47
C GLN A 20 1.68 28.00 12.17
N ARG A 21 0.81 28.95 11.82
CA ARG A 21 -0.57 28.67 11.40
C ARG A 21 -0.60 27.79 10.15
N ARG A 22 0.20 28.10 9.11
CA ARG A 22 0.31 27.28 7.91
C ARG A 22 0.79 25.86 8.20
N LEU A 23 1.79 25.70 9.08
CA LEU A 23 2.25 24.37 9.50
C LEU A 23 1.18 23.60 10.26
N LEU A 24 0.39 24.28 11.10
CA LEU A 24 -0.71 23.67 11.82
C LEU A 24 -1.84 23.23 10.86
N GLU A 25 -2.21 24.07 9.89
CA GLU A 25 -3.19 23.74 8.86
C GLU A 25 -2.75 22.50 8.05
N GLN A 26 -1.49 22.47 7.63
CA GLN A 26 -0.94 21.32 6.91
C GLN A 26 -0.99 20.04 7.78
N ALA A 27 -0.58 20.11 9.03
CA ALA A 27 -0.64 18.97 9.94
C ALA A 27 -2.07 18.50 10.21
N LEU A 28 -3.04 19.41 10.30
CA LEU A 28 -4.46 19.09 10.45
C LEU A 28 -5.01 18.42 9.19
N GLN A 29 -4.68 18.92 8.00
CA GLN A 29 -5.10 18.29 6.73
C GLN A 29 -4.56 16.87 6.58
N GLU A 30 -3.28 16.65 6.89
CA GLU A 30 -2.66 15.32 6.85
C GLU A 30 -3.31 14.34 7.83
N THR A 31 -3.63 14.79 9.05
CA THR A 31 -4.30 13.95 10.05
C THR A 31 -5.76 13.68 9.72
N THR A 32 -6.48 14.66 9.15
CA THR A 32 -7.89 14.53 8.78
C THR A 32 -8.05 13.51 7.66
N SER A 33 -7.27 13.61 6.59
CA SER A 33 -7.35 12.69 5.45
C SER A 33 -7.00 11.23 5.82
N THR A 34 -6.04 11.04 6.74
CA THR A 34 -5.75 9.70 7.27
C THR A 34 -6.87 9.20 8.18
N GLY A 35 -7.50 10.07 8.95
CA GLY A 35 -8.69 9.78 9.76
C GLY A 35 -9.84 9.28 8.90
N GLU A 36 -10.19 10.03 7.87
CA GLU A 36 -11.25 9.68 6.92
C GLU A 36 -11.00 8.33 6.24
N ALA A 37 -9.76 8.06 5.82
CA ALA A 37 -9.41 6.77 5.25
C ALA A 37 -9.58 5.60 6.24
N LEU A 38 -9.26 5.83 7.52
CA LEU A 38 -9.48 4.85 8.58
C LEU A 38 -10.97 4.66 8.90
N ASP A 39 -11.77 5.71 8.85
CA ASP A 39 -13.21 5.64 9.07
C ASP A 39 -13.90 4.85 7.95
N VAL A 40 -13.54 5.10 6.69
CA VAL A 40 -14.01 4.29 5.55
C VAL A 40 -13.62 2.81 5.70
N ALA A 41 -12.39 2.53 6.14
CA ALA A 41 -11.95 1.16 6.37
C ALA A 41 -12.71 0.50 7.54
N ASN A 42 -12.94 1.23 8.63
CA ASN A 42 -13.72 0.75 9.77
C ASN A 42 -15.17 0.45 9.38
N ASP A 43 -15.82 1.33 8.63
CA ASP A 43 -17.19 1.15 8.14
C ASP A 43 -17.33 -0.08 7.25
N ARG A 44 -16.38 -0.29 6.34
CA ARG A 44 -16.35 -1.51 5.51
C ARG A 44 -16.21 -2.77 6.37
N ALA A 45 -15.32 -2.76 7.36
CA ALA A 45 -15.13 -3.90 8.24
C ALA A 45 -16.36 -4.15 9.14
N ILE A 46 -17.04 -3.09 9.56
CA ILE A 46 -18.29 -3.18 10.32
C ILE A 46 -19.43 -3.78 9.47
N ARG A 47 -19.52 -3.43 8.19
CA ARG A 47 -20.55 -3.96 7.28
C ARG A 47 -20.27 -5.40 6.88
N ALA A 48 -19.03 -5.73 6.56
CA ALA A 48 -18.66 -7.06 6.07
C ALA A 48 -18.68 -8.13 7.17
N HIS A 49 -18.30 -7.79 8.41
CA HIS A 49 -18.20 -8.69 9.58
C HIS A 49 -17.45 -10.02 9.33
N ILE A 50 -16.66 -10.13 8.25
CA ILE A 50 -15.98 -11.36 7.85
C ILE A 50 -14.64 -11.47 8.56
N CYS A 51 -14.44 -12.59 9.26
CA CYS A 51 -13.16 -12.89 9.88
C CYS A 51 -12.10 -13.25 8.81
N PRO A 52 -10.97 -12.54 8.71
CA PRO A 52 -9.95 -12.84 7.70
C PRO A 52 -9.18 -14.15 7.96
N ASN A 53 -9.39 -14.80 9.10
CA ASN A 53 -8.70 -16.05 9.44
C ASN A 53 -9.53 -17.32 9.12
N CYS A 54 -10.85 -17.29 9.31
CA CYS A 54 -11.73 -18.44 9.13
C CYS A 54 -12.98 -18.15 8.30
N GLN A 55 -13.09 -16.95 7.72
CA GLN A 55 -14.21 -16.51 6.88
C GLN A 55 -15.58 -16.45 7.59
N SER A 56 -15.63 -16.67 8.90
CA SER A 56 -16.86 -16.57 9.69
C SER A 56 -17.39 -15.13 9.72
N THR A 57 -18.70 -14.96 9.66
CA THR A 57 -19.40 -13.68 9.84
C THR A 57 -19.75 -13.39 11.30
N SER A 58 -19.46 -14.31 12.22
CA SER A 58 -19.81 -14.21 13.64
C SER A 58 -18.66 -13.60 14.44
N ALA A 59 -18.76 -12.32 14.78
CA ALA A 59 -17.74 -11.62 15.53
C ALA A 59 -18.33 -10.63 16.54
N TRP A 60 -17.60 -10.38 17.61
CA TRP A 60 -17.91 -9.36 18.59
C TRP A 60 -17.04 -8.13 18.40
N ARG A 61 -17.59 -6.94 18.64
CA ARG A 61 -16.79 -5.72 18.76
C ARG A 61 -15.93 -5.83 20.01
N TRP A 62 -14.60 -5.70 19.84
CA TRP A 62 -13.61 -5.92 20.90
C TRP A 62 -12.84 -4.65 21.25
N GLY A 63 -13.54 -3.51 21.29
CA GLY A 63 -12.97 -2.20 21.60
C GLY A 63 -12.14 -1.61 20.45
N PHE A 64 -11.49 -0.49 20.76
CA PHE A 64 -10.65 0.26 19.79
C PHE A 64 -9.18 0.16 20.14
N LYS A 65 -8.32 0.22 19.12
CA LYS A 65 -6.88 0.41 19.29
C LYS A 65 -6.35 1.36 18.23
N SER A 66 -5.82 2.51 18.66
CA SER A 66 -5.26 3.54 17.78
C SER A 66 -6.25 3.96 16.66
N GLY A 67 -7.49 4.30 17.01
CA GLY A 67 -8.52 4.75 16.08
C GLY A 67 -9.14 3.67 15.20
N VAL A 68 -8.78 2.39 15.37
CA VAL A 68 -9.34 1.28 14.57
C VAL A 68 -10.16 0.36 15.44
N GLN A 69 -11.41 0.07 15.02
CA GLN A 69 -12.29 -0.90 15.66
C GLN A 69 -11.68 -2.29 15.58
N ARG A 70 -11.60 -2.98 16.71
CA ARG A 70 -11.19 -4.39 16.79
C ARG A 70 -12.43 -5.28 16.91
N PHE A 71 -12.28 -6.47 16.34
CA PHE A 71 -13.27 -7.55 16.41
C PHE A 71 -12.61 -8.81 16.98
N ARG A 72 -13.39 -9.63 17.66
CA ARG A 72 -13.02 -10.99 18.07
C ARG A 72 -13.96 -11.97 17.43
N CYS A 73 -13.42 -12.88 16.62
CA CYS A 73 -14.21 -13.94 16.00
C CYS A 73 -14.72 -14.91 17.06
N LYS A 74 -16.00 -15.30 16.97
CA LYS A 74 -16.60 -16.29 17.89
C LYS A 74 -16.08 -17.69 17.62
N ASP A 75 -15.84 -18.03 16.35
CA ASP A 75 -15.51 -19.40 15.96
C ASP A 75 -14.03 -19.71 16.14
N CYS A 76 -13.13 -18.84 15.66
CA CYS A 76 -11.69 -19.09 15.79
C CYS A 76 -11.01 -18.38 16.97
N GLY A 77 -11.73 -17.54 17.72
CA GLY A 77 -11.24 -16.79 18.87
C GLY A 77 -10.21 -15.70 18.57
N ARG A 78 -9.74 -15.57 17.32
CA ARG A 78 -8.72 -14.59 16.92
C ARG A 78 -9.30 -13.18 16.84
N THR A 79 -8.45 -12.19 17.17
CA THR A 79 -8.80 -10.78 17.04
C THR A 79 -8.30 -10.22 15.71
N TYR A 80 -9.12 -9.39 15.08
CA TYR A 80 -8.81 -8.70 13.83
C TYR A 80 -9.36 -7.29 13.81
N ASN A 81 -9.00 -6.51 12.81
CA ASN A 81 -9.52 -5.17 12.54
C ASN A 81 -9.57 -4.92 11.02
N ALA A 82 -10.04 -3.76 10.60
CA ALA A 82 -10.16 -3.38 9.20
C ALA A 82 -8.86 -3.49 8.39
N LEU A 83 -7.71 -3.39 9.05
CA LEU A 83 -6.40 -3.44 8.39
C LEU A 83 -5.80 -4.85 8.37
N THR A 84 -6.40 -5.82 9.08
CA THR A 84 -5.88 -7.19 9.15
C THR A 84 -5.93 -7.86 7.78
N GLY A 85 -4.81 -8.43 7.34
CA GLY A 85 -4.69 -9.02 6.00
C GLY A 85 -4.37 -8.01 4.88
N THR A 86 -4.39 -6.70 5.17
CA THR A 86 -4.05 -5.67 4.18
C THR A 86 -2.57 -5.27 4.24
N PRO A 87 -2.02 -4.66 3.19
CA PRO A 87 -0.67 -4.10 3.21
C PRO A 87 -0.44 -3.07 4.32
N LEU A 88 -1.47 -2.40 4.79
CA LEU A 88 -1.42 -1.39 5.84
C LEU A 88 -1.42 -1.96 7.27
N ALA A 89 -1.62 -3.27 7.43
CA ALA A 89 -1.63 -3.91 8.74
C ALA A 89 -0.29 -3.71 9.47
N ARG A 90 -0.35 -3.34 10.76
CA ARG A 90 0.83 -3.16 11.63
C ARG A 90 1.83 -2.08 11.21
N LEU A 91 1.53 -1.25 10.22
CA LEU A 91 2.35 -0.08 9.91
C LEU A 91 2.17 0.98 11.01
N LYS A 92 3.30 1.59 11.46
CA LYS A 92 3.29 2.53 12.58
C LYS A 92 2.98 3.97 12.13
N ARG A 93 3.71 4.48 11.14
CA ARG A 93 3.61 5.87 10.64
C ARG A 93 2.37 6.05 9.76
N ARG A 94 1.19 6.12 10.38
CA ARG A 94 -0.08 6.27 9.64
C ARG A 94 -0.22 7.63 8.96
N ASP A 95 0.34 8.65 9.58
CA ASP A 95 0.48 10.00 9.05
C ASP A 95 1.12 10.04 7.66
N ALA A 96 2.03 9.11 7.39
CA ALA A 96 2.77 9.04 6.14
C ALA A 96 2.10 8.17 5.04
N TRP A 97 0.97 7.51 5.31
CA TRP A 97 0.39 6.54 4.36
C TRP A 97 -0.05 7.17 3.04
N LEU A 98 -0.79 8.26 3.13
CA LEU A 98 -1.36 8.92 1.96
C LEU A 98 -0.27 9.58 1.12
N SER A 99 0.60 10.37 1.74
CA SER A 99 1.72 11.03 1.05
C SER A 99 2.66 10.01 0.37
N TYR A 100 2.90 8.87 1.03
CA TYR A 100 3.69 7.79 0.44
C TYR A 100 2.96 7.12 -0.74
N SER A 101 1.66 6.84 -0.60
CA SER A 101 0.85 6.24 -1.66
C SER A 101 0.75 7.15 -2.88
N GLU A 102 0.55 8.45 -2.69
CA GLU A 102 0.56 9.45 -3.76
C GLU A 102 1.91 9.49 -4.48
N ALA A 103 3.01 9.47 -3.72
CA ALA A 103 4.35 9.43 -4.29
C ALA A 103 4.58 8.17 -5.14
N MET A 104 4.03 7.03 -4.73
CA MET A 104 4.06 5.79 -5.51
C MET A 104 3.25 5.89 -6.80
N ILE A 105 2.04 6.43 -6.74
CA ILE A 105 1.14 6.63 -7.91
C ILE A 105 1.81 7.58 -8.92
N LYS A 106 2.49 8.62 -8.45
CA LYS A 106 3.27 9.54 -9.29
C LYS A 106 4.56 8.90 -9.87
N GLY A 107 4.83 7.63 -9.60
CA GLY A 107 6.00 6.92 -10.12
C GLY A 107 7.33 7.35 -9.50
N LEU A 108 7.34 8.04 -8.36
CA LEU A 108 8.58 8.51 -7.74
C LEU A 108 9.47 7.36 -7.29
N SER A 109 10.79 7.58 -7.32
CA SER A 109 11.77 6.61 -6.80
C SER A 109 11.57 6.40 -5.30
N ILE A 110 12.11 5.30 -4.74
CA ILE A 110 12.01 4.99 -3.30
C ILE A 110 12.55 6.14 -2.45
N ARG A 111 13.68 6.75 -2.85
CA ARG A 111 14.28 7.87 -2.10
C ARG A 111 13.39 9.12 -2.11
N LEU A 112 12.83 9.47 -3.27
CA LEU A 112 11.92 10.62 -3.38
C LEU A 112 10.60 10.36 -2.65
N SER A 113 10.06 9.14 -2.71
CA SER A 113 8.86 8.76 -1.95
C SER A 113 9.11 8.78 -0.44
N ALA A 114 10.30 8.35 0.00
CA ALA A 114 10.71 8.43 1.39
C ALA A 114 10.77 9.89 1.89
N GLN A 115 11.39 10.75 1.11
CA GLN A 115 11.49 12.18 1.39
C GLN A 115 10.13 12.85 1.46
N ALA A 116 9.25 12.58 0.47
CA ALA A 116 7.90 13.14 0.41
C ALA A 116 7.02 12.74 1.62
N ALA A 117 7.23 11.53 2.14
CA ALA A 117 6.47 10.99 3.27
C ALA A 117 7.18 11.11 4.63
N GLY A 118 8.35 11.75 4.69
CA GLY A 118 9.15 11.86 5.92
C GLY A 118 9.54 10.51 6.51
N LEU A 119 9.86 9.52 5.64
CA LEU A 119 10.24 8.16 6.01
C LEU A 119 11.73 7.91 5.77
N ASP A 120 12.29 6.96 6.51
CA ASP A 120 13.60 6.38 6.18
C ASP A 120 13.53 5.53 4.90
N ASN A 121 14.64 5.50 4.14
CA ASN A 121 14.72 4.78 2.87
C ASN A 121 14.45 3.28 2.99
N ASN A 122 14.89 2.62 4.07
CA ASN A 122 14.63 1.20 4.31
C ASN A 122 13.15 0.95 4.61
N THR A 123 12.52 1.86 5.37
CA THR A 123 11.08 1.80 5.65
C THR A 123 10.28 1.99 4.36
N ALA A 124 10.62 2.99 3.56
CA ALA A 124 10.00 3.26 2.26
C ALA A 124 10.15 2.08 1.29
N PHE A 125 11.33 1.45 1.25
CA PHE A 125 11.56 0.24 0.46
C PHE A 125 10.63 -0.91 0.88
N ARG A 126 10.56 -1.21 2.18
CA ARG A 126 9.66 -2.26 2.71
C ARG A 126 8.19 -1.96 2.47
N TRP A 127 7.79 -0.69 2.61
CA TRP A 127 6.43 -0.27 2.34
C TRP A 127 6.07 -0.44 0.87
N ARG A 128 6.96 -0.06 -0.05
CA ARG A 128 6.73 -0.23 -1.49
C ARG A 128 6.46 -1.69 -1.84
N HIS A 129 7.33 -2.60 -1.42
CA HIS A 129 7.14 -4.02 -1.68
C HIS A 129 5.82 -4.54 -1.10
N ARG A 130 5.50 -4.10 0.12
CA ARG A 130 4.27 -4.51 0.78
C ARG A 130 3.01 -3.95 0.11
N MET A 131 3.03 -2.70 -0.34
CA MET A 131 1.89 -2.10 -1.03
C MET A 131 1.70 -2.68 -2.43
N LEU A 132 2.77 -3.04 -3.13
CA LEU A 132 2.72 -3.69 -4.43
C LEU A 132 2.16 -5.13 -4.39
N THR A 133 2.07 -5.75 -3.22
CA THR A 133 1.38 -7.05 -3.11
C THR A 133 -0.14 -6.93 -3.21
N ALA A 134 -0.73 -5.76 -2.96
CA ALA A 134 -2.18 -5.60 -3.05
C ALA A 134 -2.71 -5.74 -4.50
N PRO A 135 -2.14 -5.06 -5.51
CA PRO A 135 -2.55 -5.25 -6.90
C PRO A 135 -2.37 -6.69 -7.40
N SER A 136 -1.34 -7.40 -6.91
CA SER A 136 -1.09 -8.78 -7.33
C SER A 136 -2.16 -9.78 -6.86
N THR A 137 -2.95 -9.42 -5.84
CA THR A 137 -4.06 -10.26 -5.34
C THR A 137 -5.40 -9.92 -5.96
N VAL A 138 -5.51 -8.77 -6.63
CA VAL A 138 -6.72 -8.30 -7.31
C VAL A 138 -6.45 -8.41 -8.80
N ARG A 139 -6.73 -9.57 -9.37
CA ARG A 139 -6.61 -9.80 -10.82
C ARG A 139 -7.98 -10.00 -11.42
N ASP A 140 -8.22 -9.33 -12.53
CA ASP A 140 -9.41 -9.57 -13.33
C ASP A 140 -9.26 -10.93 -14.01
N THR A 141 -10.19 -11.85 -13.76
CA THR A 141 -10.19 -13.20 -14.34
C THR A 141 -11.09 -13.30 -15.58
N GLU A 142 -11.98 -12.32 -15.75
CA GLU A 142 -12.93 -12.29 -16.86
C GLU A 142 -12.77 -10.98 -17.63
N MET A 143 -12.47 -11.11 -18.90
CA MET A 143 -12.41 -10.02 -19.87
C MET A 143 -13.70 -9.97 -20.67
N ASP A 144 -14.11 -8.80 -21.15
CA ASP A 144 -15.36 -8.61 -21.89
C ASP A 144 -15.14 -7.73 -23.13
N GLY A 145 -15.77 -8.13 -24.24
CA GLY A 145 -15.71 -7.41 -25.51
C GLY A 145 -14.38 -7.58 -26.25
N ILE A 146 -13.84 -6.46 -26.75
CA ILE A 146 -12.56 -6.46 -27.49
C ILE A 146 -11.42 -6.51 -26.51
N VAL A 147 -10.57 -7.51 -26.66
CA VAL A 147 -9.40 -7.77 -25.82
C VAL A 147 -8.14 -7.61 -26.67
N GLU A 148 -7.19 -6.83 -26.14
CA GLU A 148 -5.87 -6.64 -26.73
C GLU A 148 -4.85 -7.38 -25.87
N ALA A 149 -3.96 -8.16 -26.50
CA ALA A 149 -2.93 -8.92 -25.82
C ALA A 149 -1.57 -8.60 -26.45
N ASP A 150 -0.56 -8.39 -25.61
CA ASP A 150 0.82 -8.14 -26.03
C ASP A 150 1.80 -8.83 -25.09
N GLU A 151 2.98 -9.16 -25.57
CA GLU A 151 4.03 -9.82 -24.81
C GLU A 151 5.17 -8.85 -24.51
N THR A 152 5.50 -8.70 -23.24
CA THR A 152 6.65 -7.90 -22.80
C THR A 152 7.75 -8.82 -22.26
N TYR A 153 8.98 -8.60 -22.70
CA TYR A 153 10.12 -9.45 -22.37
C TYR A 153 11.06 -8.79 -21.37
N PHE A 154 11.23 -9.41 -20.22
CA PHE A 154 12.14 -8.94 -19.18
C PHE A 154 13.38 -9.82 -19.11
N LEU A 155 14.56 -9.19 -18.97
CA LEU A 155 15.77 -9.96 -18.70
C LEU A 155 15.67 -10.64 -17.33
N GLU A 156 16.01 -11.94 -17.32
CA GLU A 156 16.11 -12.71 -16.10
C GLU A 156 17.05 -12.03 -15.08
N SER A 157 16.57 -11.85 -13.86
CA SER A 157 17.30 -11.21 -12.78
C SER A 157 17.53 -12.15 -11.61
N PHE A 158 18.80 -12.34 -11.26
CA PHE A 158 19.23 -13.07 -10.06
C PHE A 158 19.65 -12.13 -8.93
N LYS A 159 19.08 -10.92 -8.87
CA LYS A 159 19.41 -9.96 -7.83
C LYS A 159 19.12 -10.52 -6.44
N GLY A 160 20.14 -10.57 -5.60
CA GLY A 160 20.05 -11.13 -4.24
C GLY A 160 20.43 -12.61 -4.15
N SER A 161 20.62 -13.32 -5.26
CA SER A 161 21.18 -14.67 -5.26
C SER A 161 22.70 -14.63 -5.06
N ARG A 162 23.22 -15.50 -4.22
CA ARG A 162 24.66 -15.67 -4.02
C ARG A 162 25.29 -16.59 -5.08
N GLU A 163 24.52 -17.55 -5.58
CA GLU A 163 24.90 -18.49 -6.61
C GLU A 163 24.24 -18.09 -7.93
N LEU A 164 25.07 -17.79 -8.93
CA LEU A 164 24.61 -17.39 -10.24
C LEU A 164 24.88 -18.50 -11.23
N PRO A 165 23.89 -18.92 -12.04
CA PRO A 165 24.09 -19.93 -13.10
C PRO A 165 24.87 -19.35 -14.31
N ARG A 166 25.18 -18.08 -14.31
CA ARG A 166 25.89 -17.33 -15.35
C ARG A 166 26.71 -16.19 -14.75
N PRO A 167 27.68 -15.63 -15.49
CA PRO A 167 28.42 -14.43 -15.07
C PRO A 167 27.46 -13.27 -14.72
N ALA A 168 27.81 -12.50 -13.69
CA ALA A 168 27.04 -11.32 -13.28
C ALA A 168 26.96 -10.31 -14.43
N ARG A 169 25.75 -9.80 -14.71
CA ARG A 169 25.54 -8.72 -15.70
C ARG A 169 25.88 -7.37 -15.09
N LYS A 170 26.45 -6.48 -15.90
CA LYS A 170 26.57 -5.07 -15.54
C LYS A 170 25.18 -4.42 -15.48
N ARG A 171 25.02 -3.39 -14.63
CA ARG A 171 23.78 -2.61 -14.55
C ARG A 171 23.42 -2.04 -15.93
N GLY A 172 22.17 -2.24 -16.37
CA GLY A 172 21.73 -1.81 -17.70
C GLY A 172 22.19 -2.69 -18.85
N GLY A 173 22.81 -3.85 -18.56
CA GLY A 173 23.21 -4.82 -19.58
C GLY A 173 22.01 -5.33 -20.36
N LYS A 174 22.21 -5.54 -21.66
CA LYS A 174 21.21 -6.13 -22.57
C LYS A 174 21.36 -7.65 -22.63
N ALA A 175 20.40 -8.35 -23.24
CA ALA A 175 20.52 -9.76 -23.57
C ALA A 175 21.74 -9.99 -24.48
N THR A 176 22.39 -11.15 -24.34
CA THR A 176 23.56 -11.51 -25.18
C THR A 176 23.14 -11.87 -26.59
N LYS A 177 21.93 -12.40 -26.77
CA LYS A 177 21.35 -12.76 -28.07
C LYS A 177 20.31 -11.75 -28.50
N ARG A 178 20.26 -11.45 -29.78
CA ARG A 178 19.25 -10.60 -30.41
C ARG A 178 17.95 -11.39 -30.57
N GLY A 179 16.82 -10.72 -30.36
CA GLY A 179 15.46 -11.33 -30.45
C GLY A 179 15.08 -12.10 -29.21
N LEU A 180 14.12 -13.00 -29.33
CA LEU A 180 13.62 -13.85 -28.25
C LEU A 180 14.70 -14.86 -27.84
N SER A 181 15.08 -14.86 -26.58
CA SER A 181 16.09 -15.76 -26.06
C SER A 181 15.68 -16.30 -24.69
N LYS A 182 16.24 -17.44 -24.30
CA LYS A 182 16.06 -18.05 -22.97
C LYS A 182 16.51 -17.15 -21.81
N GLU A 183 17.20 -16.04 -22.10
CA GLU A 183 17.59 -15.04 -21.09
C GLU A 183 16.46 -14.07 -20.76
N GLN A 184 15.34 -14.15 -21.46
CA GLN A 184 14.21 -13.27 -21.32
C GLN A 184 13.02 -14.05 -20.78
N ILE A 185 12.35 -13.46 -19.81
CA ILE A 185 11.12 -13.96 -19.22
C ILE A 185 9.97 -13.26 -19.93
N PRO A 186 9.13 -13.98 -20.67
CA PRO A 186 7.96 -13.39 -21.31
C PRO A 186 6.86 -13.14 -20.27
N VAL A 187 6.23 -11.99 -20.38
CA VAL A 187 5.04 -11.61 -19.58
C VAL A 187 3.96 -11.24 -20.58
N LEU A 188 2.89 -12.01 -20.58
CA LEU A 188 1.68 -11.69 -21.31
C LEU A 188 0.92 -10.60 -20.58
N VAL A 189 0.59 -9.53 -21.27
CA VAL A 189 -0.27 -8.46 -20.76
C VAL A 189 -1.52 -8.43 -21.63
N VAL A 190 -2.66 -8.51 -20.99
CA VAL A 190 -3.97 -8.51 -21.64
C VAL A 190 -4.81 -7.38 -21.08
N ARG A 191 -5.49 -6.63 -21.94
CA ARG A 191 -6.34 -5.52 -21.55
C ARG A 191 -7.62 -5.50 -22.36
N ASP A 192 -8.76 -5.26 -21.71
CA ASP A 192 -10.01 -4.97 -22.40
C ASP A 192 -10.25 -3.45 -22.52
N ARG A 193 -11.20 -3.06 -23.35
CA ARG A 193 -11.55 -1.64 -23.54
C ARG A 193 -12.31 -1.03 -22.36
N ARG A 194 -12.75 -1.82 -21.40
CA ARG A 194 -13.36 -1.38 -20.15
C ARG A 194 -12.33 -1.06 -19.07
N GLY A 195 -11.02 -1.31 -19.35
CA GLY A 195 -9.92 -1.01 -18.44
C GLY A 195 -9.53 -2.15 -17.50
N LYS A 196 -10.18 -3.32 -17.62
CA LYS A 196 -9.71 -4.53 -16.93
C LYS A 196 -8.38 -4.98 -17.53
N HIS A 197 -7.50 -5.49 -16.71
CA HIS A 197 -6.20 -5.98 -17.17
C HIS A 197 -5.80 -7.25 -16.44
N PHE A 198 -5.06 -8.08 -17.15
CA PHE A 198 -4.49 -9.31 -16.64
C PHE A 198 -3.05 -9.41 -17.11
N ASP A 199 -2.16 -9.85 -16.24
CA ASP A 199 -0.76 -10.12 -16.56
C ASP A 199 -0.36 -11.50 -16.05
N GLN A 200 0.45 -12.21 -16.83
CA GLN A 200 0.94 -13.54 -16.47
C GLN A 200 2.35 -13.76 -17.02
N VAL A 201 3.21 -14.32 -16.18
CA VAL A 201 4.52 -14.83 -16.61
C VAL A 201 4.27 -16.15 -17.32
N LEU A 202 4.78 -16.29 -18.57
CA LEU A 202 4.67 -17.49 -19.42
C LEU A 202 5.81 -18.48 -19.17
#